data_f8eace30f29614ad02d0f1b6a3b44c98
#
_entry.id   f8eace30f29614ad02d0f1b6a3b44c98
#
_cell.length_a   1.000
_cell.length_b   1.000
_cell.length_c   1.000
_cell.angle_alpha   90.00
_cell.angle_beta   90.00
_cell.angle_gamma   90.00
#
_symmetry.space_group_name_H-M   'P 1'
#
loop_
_entity.id
_entity.type
_entity.pdbx_description
1 polymer ?
#
loop_
_entity_poly.entity_id
_entity_poly.type
_entity_poly.pdbx_seq_one_letter_code
_entity_poly.pdbx_strand_id
1 'polypeptide(L)'
;MRINPDGMITWNPSDVYTVSCECDVKYYPFDTQKCYIIFTTAGYSSMGIQFNADDNAVDVSNYVENGEWNIVSLSAETFGNRAVPSGDVTYSKIQFSFILKRRHIFHIINTIFPVIVMVFLIPLVFKLDLGSSDKTDYALTVLLSYSVYLTMVADRIPSTSVSVCYMCKYHLKI
;
A
#
# COMPACT_ATOMS: atom_id res chain seq x y z
N MET A 1 4.18 -28.86 16.08
CA MET A 1 5.51 -28.90 16.70
C MET A 1 6.03 -30.32 16.62
N ARG A 2 7.24 -30.54 16.10
CA ARG A 2 7.90 -31.85 15.98
C ARG A 2 9.28 -31.74 16.61
N ILE A 3 9.62 -32.70 17.44
CA ILE A 3 10.92 -32.76 18.12
C ILE A 3 11.67 -33.96 17.53
N ASN A 4 12.84 -33.72 16.99
CA ASN A 4 13.71 -34.79 16.47
C ASN A 4 14.61 -35.36 17.58
N PRO A 5 15.12 -36.59 17.43
CA PRO A 5 16.01 -37.21 18.42
C PRO A 5 17.33 -36.46 18.65
N ASP A 6 17.77 -35.66 17.69
CA ASP A 6 18.95 -34.80 17.74
C ASP A 6 18.73 -33.50 18.52
N GLY A 7 17.53 -33.30 19.07
CA GLY A 7 17.17 -32.09 19.81
C GLY A 7 16.63 -30.94 18.93
N MET A 8 16.57 -31.11 17.62
CA MET A 8 16.00 -30.11 16.72
C MET A 8 14.47 -30.08 16.86
N ILE A 9 13.93 -28.88 17.03
CA ILE A 9 12.49 -28.63 17.14
C ILE A 9 12.01 -27.95 15.88
N THR A 10 11.08 -28.58 15.17
CA THR A 10 10.38 -27.98 14.04
C THR A 10 9.01 -27.50 14.49
N TRP A 11 8.76 -26.21 14.32
CA TRP A 11 7.48 -25.60 14.66
C TRP A 11 7.03 -24.69 13.53
N ASN A 12 5.91 -25.01 12.90
CA ASN A 12 5.32 -24.25 11.81
C ASN A 12 4.02 -23.61 12.32
N PRO A 13 4.11 -22.40 12.92
CA PRO A 13 2.91 -21.67 13.30
C PRO A 13 2.16 -21.22 12.04
N SER A 14 0.84 -21.46 12.04
CA SER A 14 -0.03 -20.91 11.00
C SER A 14 -0.83 -19.80 11.64
N ASP A 15 -0.59 -18.56 11.22
CA ASP A 15 -1.27 -17.40 11.77
C ASP A 15 -1.42 -16.31 10.70
N VAL A 16 -2.34 -15.35 10.94
CA VAL A 16 -2.58 -14.19 10.09
C VAL A 16 -2.02 -12.95 10.78
N TYR A 17 -1.00 -12.36 10.18
CA TYR A 17 -0.38 -11.16 10.72
C TYR A 17 -0.91 -9.93 9.99
N THR A 18 -1.44 -8.97 10.76
CA THR A 18 -1.86 -7.66 10.25
C THR A 18 -0.83 -6.62 10.65
N VAL A 19 -0.27 -5.93 9.67
CA VAL A 19 0.75 -4.90 9.88
C VAL A 19 0.36 -3.60 9.20
N SER A 20 0.76 -2.48 9.80
CA SER A 20 0.63 -1.16 9.17
C SER A 20 1.78 -0.96 8.20
N CYS A 21 1.45 -0.52 6.99
CA CYS A 21 2.43 -0.15 5.98
C CYS A 21 2.23 1.33 5.62
N GLU A 22 3.29 2.13 5.72
CA GLU A 22 3.26 3.51 5.26
C GLU A 22 3.24 3.53 3.73
N CYS A 23 2.12 4.02 3.17
CA CYS A 23 1.96 4.10 1.73
C CYS A 23 2.43 5.45 1.18
N ASP A 24 3.35 5.44 0.23
CA ASP A 24 3.68 6.63 -0.56
C ASP A 24 2.74 6.72 -1.78
N VAL A 25 1.78 7.62 -1.71
CA VAL A 25 0.75 7.83 -2.73
C VAL A 25 1.13 8.86 -3.79
N LYS A 26 2.37 9.34 -3.78
CA LYS A 26 2.85 10.41 -4.66
C LYS A 26 2.57 10.14 -6.15
N TYR A 27 2.81 8.91 -6.58
CA TYR A 27 2.64 8.47 -7.98
C TYR A 27 1.41 7.60 -8.20
N TYR A 28 0.42 7.67 -7.30
CA TYR A 28 -0.81 6.93 -7.49
C TYR A 28 -1.44 7.18 -8.87
N PRO A 29 -1.94 6.17 -9.60
CA PRO A 29 -2.01 4.73 -9.28
C PRO A 29 -0.81 3.89 -9.77
N PHE A 30 0.33 4.51 -10.09
CA PHE A 30 1.56 3.84 -10.56
C PHE A 30 2.58 3.64 -9.43
N ASP A 31 2.10 3.57 -8.22
CA ASP A 31 2.91 3.51 -7.01
C ASP A 31 3.47 2.10 -6.75
N THR A 32 4.60 2.10 -6.08
CA THR A 32 5.25 0.89 -5.56
C THR A 32 5.47 1.09 -4.07
N GLN A 33 5.00 0.16 -3.26
CA GLN A 33 5.04 0.25 -1.81
C GLN A 33 6.08 -0.70 -1.24
N LYS A 34 6.77 -0.26 -0.19
CA LYS A 34 7.67 -1.09 0.61
C LYS A 34 7.05 -1.33 1.99
N CYS A 35 6.73 -2.57 2.27
CA CYS A 35 6.15 -2.98 3.54
C CYS A 35 7.08 -3.93 4.28
N TYR A 36 7.04 -3.88 5.60
CA TYR A 36 7.91 -4.68 6.45
C TYR A 36 7.08 -5.42 7.49
N ILE A 37 7.42 -6.70 7.71
CA ILE A 37 6.96 -7.47 8.86
C ILE A 37 8.17 -7.77 9.70
N ILE A 38 8.16 -7.33 10.95
CA ILE A 38 9.29 -7.49 11.87
C ILE A 38 8.87 -8.39 13.02
N PHE A 39 9.60 -9.49 13.17
CA PHE A 39 9.51 -10.32 14.37
C PHE A 39 10.72 -10.07 15.26
N THR A 40 10.48 -9.98 16.56
CA THR A 40 11.53 -9.74 17.55
C THR A 40 11.39 -10.72 18.71
N THR A 41 12.52 -11.06 19.32
CA THR A 41 12.52 -11.86 20.54
C THR A 41 12.12 -10.99 21.73
N ALA A 42 10.87 -11.10 22.18
CA ALA A 42 10.43 -10.38 23.37
C ALA A 42 10.95 -11.08 24.65
N GLY A 43 11.72 -10.37 25.46
CA GLY A 43 12.22 -10.85 26.75
C GLY A 43 13.50 -11.69 26.71
N TYR A 44 14.02 -12.04 25.54
CA TYR A 44 15.26 -12.79 25.40
C TYR A 44 16.29 -11.96 24.61
N SER A 45 17.48 -11.76 25.18
CA SER A 45 18.57 -11.07 24.50
C SER A 45 19.09 -11.90 23.32
N SER A 46 19.79 -11.24 22.41
CA SER A 46 20.45 -11.90 21.26
C SER A 46 21.53 -12.91 21.65
N MET A 47 21.96 -12.91 22.91
CA MET A 47 22.86 -13.94 23.46
C MET A 47 22.13 -15.25 23.75
N GLY A 48 20.82 -15.19 24.05
CA GLY A 48 20.02 -16.38 24.35
C GLY A 48 19.30 -16.94 23.14
N ILE A 49 18.71 -16.07 22.29
CA ILE A 49 17.94 -16.47 21.10
C ILE A 49 18.36 -15.59 19.93
N GLN A 50 18.68 -16.22 18.79
CA GLN A 50 19.00 -15.55 17.55
C GLN A 50 18.09 -16.05 16.42
N PHE A 51 17.58 -15.12 15.61
CA PHE A 51 16.95 -15.45 14.36
C PHE A 51 18.00 -15.58 13.25
N ASN A 52 17.89 -16.63 12.45
CA ASN A 52 18.62 -16.79 11.22
C ASN A 52 17.62 -16.93 10.08
N ALA A 53 17.87 -16.25 8.98
CA ALA A 53 17.12 -16.41 7.74
C ALA A 53 17.98 -17.23 6.78
N ASP A 54 17.40 -18.27 6.21
CA ASP A 54 18.01 -18.99 5.11
C ASP A 54 17.84 -18.19 3.81
N ASP A 55 18.62 -18.52 2.77
CA ASP A 55 18.55 -17.84 1.46
C ASP A 55 17.15 -17.93 0.82
N ASN A 56 16.36 -18.93 1.16
CA ASN A 56 14.97 -19.13 0.74
C ASN A 56 13.98 -18.91 1.90
N ALA A 57 14.22 -17.94 2.76
CA ALA A 57 13.39 -17.70 3.97
C ALA A 57 11.92 -17.40 3.68
N VAL A 58 11.56 -17.05 2.44
CA VAL A 58 10.18 -16.76 2.04
C VAL A 58 9.77 -17.71 0.92
N ASP A 59 8.94 -18.69 1.26
CA ASP A 59 8.34 -19.60 0.28
C ASP A 59 7.01 -19.02 -0.24
N VAL A 60 6.94 -18.81 -1.55
CA VAL A 60 5.77 -18.28 -2.25
C VAL A 60 5.07 -19.31 -3.13
N SER A 61 5.41 -20.59 -2.99
CA SER A 61 4.83 -21.66 -3.83
C SER A 61 3.31 -21.74 -3.76
N ASN A 62 2.73 -21.41 -2.61
CA ASN A 62 1.29 -21.39 -2.36
C ASN A 62 0.67 -19.99 -2.43
N TYR A 63 1.40 -19.01 -2.95
CA TYR A 63 0.89 -17.64 -3.06
C TYR A 63 -0.22 -17.56 -4.11
N VAL A 64 -1.37 -17.02 -3.70
CA VAL A 64 -2.48 -16.69 -4.59
C VAL A 64 -2.35 -15.21 -4.99
N GLU A 65 -2.32 -14.96 -6.30
CA GLU A 65 -2.17 -13.60 -6.81
C GLU A 65 -3.29 -12.67 -6.33
N ASN A 66 -2.90 -11.49 -5.84
CA ASN A 66 -3.84 -10.44 -5.46
C ASN A 66 -4.29 -9.65 -6.70
N GLY A 67 -5.58 -9.29 -6.76
CA GLY A 67 -6.17 -8.54 -7.87
C GLY A 67 -5.67 -7.09 -7.96
N GLU A 68 -5.26 -6.48 -6.84
CA GLU A 68 -4.85 -5.07 -6.78
C GLU A 68 -3.33 -4.89 -6.72
N TRP A 69 -2.60 -5.87 -6.15
CA TRP A 69 -1.18 -5.77 -5.90
C TRP A 69 -0.41 -6.94 -6.50
N ASN A 70 0.74 -6.63 -7.07
CA ASN A 70 1.69 -7.60 -7.55
C ASN A 70 2.95 -7.55 -6.67
N ILE A 71 3.40 -8.70 -6.18
CA ILE A 71 4.66 -8.82 -5.43
C ILE A 71 5.81 -8.77 -6.43
N VAL A 72 6.68 -7.77 -6.29
CA VAL A 72 7.85 -7.59 -7.15
C VAL A 72 9.06 -8.31 -6.58
N SER A 73 9.28 -8.16 -5.28
CA SER A 73 10.36 -8.84 -4.59
C SER A 73 10.02 -9.07 -3.12
N LEU A 74 10.63 -10.10 -2.58
CA LEU A 74 10.58 -10.51 -1.19
C LEU A 74 12.00 -10.72 -0.71
N SER A 75 12.30 -10.25 0.50
CA SER A 75 13.59 -10.53 1.15
C SER A 75 13.38 -10.69 2.65
N ALA A 76 14.24 -11.48 3.26
CA ALA A 76 14.31 -11.63 4.70
C ALA A 76 15.72 -11.24 5.17
N GLU A 77 15.79 -10.40 6.19
CA GLU A 77 17.04 -9.94 6.77
C GLU A 77 17.00 -10.08 8.28
N THR A 78 18.12 -10.45 8.88
CA THR A 78 18.26 -10.58 10.34
C THR A 78 19.09 -9.45 10.91
N PHE A 79 18.64 -8.89 12.02
CA PHE A 79 19.29 -7.79 12.72
C PHE A 79 19.47 -8.11 14.20
N GLY A 80 20.45 -7.45 14.84
CA GLY A 80 20.66 -7.55 16.29
C GLY A 80 21.35 -8.82 16.75
N ASN A 81 21.88 -9.66 15.84
CA ASN A 81 22.59 -10.89 16.18
C ASN A 81 24.02 -10.66 16.67
N ARG A 82 24.47 -9.40 16.75
CA ARG A 82 25.81 -9.05 17.20
C ARG A 82 25.75 -8.51 18.65
N ALA A 83 26.55 -9.08 19.54
CA ALA A 83 26.74 -8.53 20.87
C ALA A 83 27.38 -7.14 20.79
N VAL A 84 26.77 -6.14 21.44
CA VAL A 84 27.32 -4.79 21.49
C VAL A 84 28.28 -4.71 22.70
N PRO A 85 29.52 -4.23 22.51
CA PRO A 85 30.51 -4.14 23.60
C PRO A 85 30.10 -3.22 24.76
N SER A 86 29.10 -2.35 24.54
CA SER A 86 28.64 -1.37 25.54
C SER A 86 27.74 -1.93 26.65
N GLY A 87 27.48 -3.24 26.68
CA GLY A 87 26.60 -3.83 27.69
C GLY A 87 25.11 -3.61 27.49
N ASP A 88 24.71 -2.93 26.42
CA ASP A 88 23.30 -2.77 26.06
C ASP A 88 22.67 -4.10 25.60
N VAL A 89 21.46 -4.35 26.06
CA VAL A 89 20.70 -5.55 25.68
C VAL A 89 20.18 -5.39 24.27
N THR A 90 20.76 -6.15 23.33
CA THR A 90 20.26 -6.23 21.95
C THR A 90 19.31 -7.40 21.79
N TYR A 91 18.24 -7.18 21.02
CA TYR A 91 17.25 -8.22 20.70
C TYR A 91 17.43 -8.64 19.24
N SER A 92 17.41 -9.95 19.00
CA SER A 92 17.41 -10.46 17.64
C SER A 92 16.09 -10.16 16.95
N LYS A 93 16.17 -9.71 15.69
CA LYS A 93 15.02 -9.37 14.86
C LYS A 93 15.17 -10.02 13.50
N ILE A 94 14.07 -10.50 12.96
CA ILE A 94 13.96 -10.87 11.55
C ILE A 94 12.95 -9.96 10.86
N GLN A 95 13.35 -9.36 9.76
CA GLN A 95 12.52 -8.45 8.97
C GLN A 95 12.26 -9.06 7.62
N PHE A 96 11.00 -9.26 7.31
CA PHE A 96 10.53 -9.61 5.97
C PHE A 96 10.14 -8.33 5.24
N SER A 97 10.76 -8.09 4.09
CA SER A 97 10.53 -6.91 3.26
C SER A 97 9.77 -7.31 2.01
N PHE A 98 8.67 -6.59 1.73
CA PHE A 98 7.80 -6.82 0.59
C PHE A 98 7.81 -5.59 -0.30
N ILE A 99 8.14 -5.76 -1.58
CA ILE A 99 7.96 -4.70 -2.58
C ILE A 99 6.71 -5.04 -3.40
N LEU A 100 5.68 -4.21 -3.23
CA LEU A 100 4.36 -4.38 -3.82
C LEU A 100 4.14 -3.29 -4.87
N LYS A 101 3.82 -3.69 -6.10
CA LYS A 101 3.46 -2.79 -7.20
C LYS A 101 1.97 -2.85 -7.47
N ARG A 102 1.31 -1.70 -7.52
CA ARG A 102 -0.13 -1.62 -7.78
C ARG A 102 -0.47 -2.01 -9.22
N ARG A 103 -1.56 -2.76 -9.40
CA ARG A 103 -2.18 -3.03 -10.71
C ARG A 103 -3.06 -1.85 -11.10
N HIS A 104 -2.53 -0.97 -11.94
CA HIS A 104 -3.09 0.35 -12.22
C HIS A 104 -4.33 0.35 -13.13
N ILE A 105 -4.59 -0.70 -13.92
CA ILE A 105 -5.65 -0.71 -14.96
C ILE A 105 -7.02 -0.42 -14.37
N PHE A 106 -7.38 -1.08 -13.27
CA PHE A 106 -8.65 -0.85 -12.58
C PHE A 106 -8.80 0.59 -12.11
N HIS A 107 -7.74 1.17 -11.56
CA HIS A 107 -7.74 2.54 -11.08
C HIS A 107 -7.79 3.57 -12.22
N ILE A 108 -7.15 3.29 -13.35
CA ILE A 108 -7.23 4.15 -14.55
C ILE A 108 -8.67 4.21 -15.03
N ILE A 109 -9.32 3.06 -15.24
CA ILE A 109 -10.68 3.00 -15.76
C ILE A 109 -11.67 3.67 -14.79
N ASN A 110 -11.58 3.36 -13.49
CA ASN A 110 -12.58 3.84 -12.54
C ASN A 110 -12.30 5.25 -11.99
N THR A 111 -11.06 5.74 -12.12
CA THR A 111 -10.68 7.04 -11.57
C THR A 111 -10.37 8.06 -12.67
N ILE A 112 -9.55 7.73 -13.66
CA ILE A 112 -9.13 8.72 -14.68
C ILE A 112 -10.22 8.90 -15.75
N PHE A 113 -10.86 7.83 -16.19
CA PHE A 113 -11.88 7.90 -17.24
C PHE A 113 -13.07 8.83 -16.89
N PRO A 114 -13.71 8.74 -15.71
CA PRO A 114 -14.80 9.66 -15.37
C PRO A 114 -14.37 11.12 -15.35
N VAL A 115 -13.13 11.42 -14.92
CA VAL A 115 -12.59 12.79 -14.95
C VAL A 115 -12.52 13.32 -16.37
N ILE A 116 -11.99 12.52 -17.28
CA ILE A 116 -11.88 12.91 -18.69
C ILE A 116 -13.28 13.24 -19.23
N VAL A 117 -14.28 12.41 -18.95
CA VAL A 117 -15.67 12.66 -19.35
C VAL A 117 -16.18 13.97 -18.76
N MET A 118 -15.95 14.24 -17.48
CA MET A 118 -16.37 15.49 -16.84
C MET A 118 -15.72 16.71 -17.48
N VAL A 119 -14.42 16.65 -17.81
CA VAL A 119 -13.70 17.74 -18.50
C VAL A 119 -14.32 18.03 -19.87
N PHE A 120 -14.81 17.02 -20.59
CA PHE A 120 -15.52 17.22 -21.85
C PHE A 120 -16.94 17.75 -21.67
N LEU A 121 -17.59 17.51 -20.55
CA LEU A 121 -18.94 18.03 -20.27
C LEU A 121 -18.93 19.53 -19.93
N ILE A 122 -17.89 20.04 -19.27
CA ILE A 122 -17.80 21.46 -18.87
C ILE A 122 -17.98 22.42 -20.08
N PRO A 123 -17.29 22.27 -21.21
CA PRO A 123 -17.45 23.17 -22.35
C PRO A 123 -18.82 23.13 -23.02
N LEU A 124 -19.60 22.06 -22.82
CA LEU A 124 -20.92 21.96 -23.42
C LEU A 124 -21.90 23.03 -22.91
N VAL A 125 -21.66 23.59 -21.72
CA VAL A 125 -22.46 24.71 -21.18
C VAL A 125 -22.47 25.91 -22.13
N PHE A 126 -21.39 26.13 -22.88
CA PHE A 126 -21.30 27.25 -23.83
C PHE A 126 -22.11 27.04 -25.12
N LYS A 127 -22.52 25.80 -25.40
CA LYS A 127 -23.41 25.48 -26.56
C LYS A 127 -24.89 25.67 -26.26
N LEU A 128 -25.26 25.85 -25.00
CA LEU A 128 -26.65 26.11 -24.62
C LEU A 128 -27.03 27.55 -24.90
N ASP A 129 -28.31 27.82 -25.21
CA ASP A 129 -28.81 29.15 -25.52
C ASP A 129 -28.70 30.13 -24.34
N LEU A 130 -28.37 31.39 -24.62
CA LEU A 130 -28.09 32.42 -23.61
C LEU A 130 -29.29 32.83 -22.76
N GLY A 131 -30.51 32.48 -23.16
CA GLY A 131 -31.77 32.89 -22.50
C GLY A 131 -32.42 31.85 -21.58
N SER A 132 -31.87 30.63 -21.50
CA SER A 132 -32.51 29.55 -20.75
C SER A 132 -31.95 29.37 -19.34
N SER A 133 -32.84 29.09 -18.37
CA SER A 133 -32.46 28.65 -17.02
C SER A 133 -31.65 27.34 -17.05
N ASP A 134 -31.70 26.62 -18.16
CA ASP A 134 -31.08 25.32 -18.36
C ASP A 134 -29.55 25.35 -18.21
N LYS A 135 -28.90 26.49 -18.49
CA LYS A 135 -27.45 26.64 -18.27
C LYS A 135 -27.06 26.52 -16.82
N THR A 136 -27.84 27.18 -15.94
CA THR A 136 -27.60 27.16 -14.52
C THR A 136 -27.82 25.75 -13.97
N ASP A 137 -28.89 25.10 -14.39
CA ASP A 137 -29.23 23.75 -13.96
C ASP A 137 -28.20 22.74 -14.44
N TYR A 138 -27.73 22.88 -15.68
CA TYR A 138 -26.65 22.07 -16.22
C TYR A 138 -25.33 22.26 -15.45
N ALA A 139 -24.94 23.50 -15.20
CA ALA A 139 -23.72 23.81 -14.47
C ALA A 139 -23.76 23.27 -13.03
N LEU A 140 -24.90 23.42 -12.34
CA LEU A 140 -25.10 22.87 -11.00
C LEU A 140 -25.04 21.32 -11.00
N THR A 141 -25.63 20.69 -12.00
CA THR A 141 -25.61 19.23 -12.12
C THR A 141 -24.19 18.72 -12.34
N VAL A 142 -23.39 19.36 -13.19
CA VAL A 142 -21.98 19.02 -13.40
C VAL A 142 -21.16 19.23 -12.14
N LEU A 143 -21.38 20.35 -11.42
CA LEU A 143 -20.72 20.64 -10.16
C LEU A 143 -21.03 19.59 -9.10
N LEU A 144 -22.31 19.20 -8.98
CA LEU A 144 -22.74 18.17 -8.03
C LEU A 144 -22.09 16.83 -8.38
N SER A 145 -22.13 16.43 -9.65
CA SER A 145 -21.49 15.19 -10.12
C SER A 145 -20.00 15.17 -9.83
N TYR A 146 -19.32 16.29 -10.04
CA TYR A 146 -17.90 16.43 -9.72
C TYR A 146 -17.63 16.31 -8.22
N SER A 147 -18.46 16.91 -7.37
CA SER A 147 -18.34 16.83 -5.91
C SER A 147 -18.49 15.39 -5.41
N VAL A 148 -19.49 14.67 -5.89
CA VAL A 148 -19.70 13.25 -5.57
C VAL A 148 -18.52 12.41 -6.06
N TYR A 149 -18.00 12.70 -7.24
CA TYR A 149 -16.84 12.01 -7.76
C TYR A 149 -15.59 12.24 -6.90
N LEU A 150 -15.35 13.47 -6.43
CA LEU A 150 -14.22 13.77 -5.54
C LEU A 150 -14.27 12.99 -4.22
N THR A 151 -15.45 12.83 -3.63
CA THR A 151 -15.60 12.03 -2.40
C THR A 151 -15.27 10.56 -2.67
N MET A 152 -15.76 10.01 -3.79
CA MET A 152 -15.45 8.62 -4.17
C MET A 152 -13.95 8.39 -4.40
N VAL A 153 -13.24 9.35 -4.99
CA VAL A 153 -11.78 9.26 -5.18
C VAL A 153 -11.05 9.39 -3.85
N ALA A 154 -11.49 10.30 -2.97
CA ALA A 154 -10.89 10.47 -1.66
C ALA A 154 -10.95 9.19 -0.81
N ASP A 155 -12.05 8.46 -0.88
CA ASP A 155 -12.21 7.19 -0.15
C ASP A 155 -11.29 6.06 -0.66
N ARG A 156 -10.83 6.17 -1.90
CA ARG A 156 -9.94 5.14 -2.51
C ARG A 156 -8.46 5.41 -2.28
N ILE A 157 -8.09 6.62 -1.95
CA ILE A 157 -6.70 7.00 -1.70
C ILE A 157 -6.43 6.86 -0.21
N PRO A 158 -5.38 6.12 0.20
CA PRO A 158 -5.00 6.04 1.61
C PRO A 158 -4.81 7.45 2.19
N SER A 159 -5.46 7.73 3.33
CA SER A 159 -5.36 9.01 4.03
C SER A 159 -3.96 9.14 4.66
N THR A 160 -2.97 9.55 3.89
CA THR A 160 -1.64 9.84 4.40
C THR A 160 -1.34 11.33 4.24
N SER A 161 -0.79 11.94 5.29
CA SER A 161 -0.32 13.33 5.25
C SER A 161 1.14 13.46 4.84
N VAL A 162 1.83 12.34 4.63
CA VAL A 162 3.28 12.30 4.35
C VAL A 162 3.59 12.72 2.93
N SER A 163 2.75 12.35 1.97
CA SER A 163 2.93 12.74 0.57
C SER A 163 1.60 13.11 -0.08
N VAL A 164 1.61 14.20 -0.83
CA VAL A 164 0.44 14.63 -1.61
C VAL A 164 0.47 13.92 -2.96
N CYS A 165 -0.59 13.17 -3.26
CA CYS A 165 -0.79 12.55 -4.56
C CYS A 165 -0.74 13.60 -5.68
N TYR A 166 0.11 13.42 -6.68
CA TYR A 166 0.17 14.33 -7.83
C TYR A 166 -1.17 14.41 -8.56
N MET A 167 -1.86 13.31 -8.74
CA MET A 167 -3.19 13.29 -9.35
C MET A 167 -4.19 14.17 -8.59
N CYS A 168 -4.19 14.12 -7.25
CA CYS A 168 -5.03 14.99 -6.41
C CYS A 168 -4.66 16.46 -6.54
N LYS A 169 -3.37 16.78 -6.67
CA LYS A 169 -2.88 18.16 -6.84
C LYS A 169 -3.33 18.78 -8.16
N TYR A 170 -3.40 18.00 -9.22
CA TYR A 170 -3.89 18.49 -10.52
C TYR A 170 -5.42 18.61 -10.54
N HIS A 171 -6.15 17.77 -9.82
CA HIS A 171 -7.60 17.88 -9.67
C HIS A 171 -8.05 19.15 -8.94
N LEU A 172 -7.26 19.63 -7.97
CA LEU A 172 -7.56 20.88 -7.24
C LEU A 172 -7.21 22.15 -8.02
N LYS A 173 -6.60 22.05 -9.20
CA LYS A 173 -6.23 23.19 -10.05
C LYS A 173 -7.17 23.42 -11.25
N ILE A 174 -8.18 22.57 -11.42
CA ILE A 174 -9.26 22.73 -12.39
C ILE A 174 -10.44 23.40 -11.71
#